data_cc326320a6995e4cb607a069e7028fd1
#
_entry.id   cc326320a6995e4cb607a069e7028fd1
#
_cell.length_a   1.000
_cell.length_b   1.000
_cell.length_c   1.000
_cell.angle_alpha   90.00
_cell.angle_beta   90.00
_cell.angle_gamma   90.00
#
_symmetry.space_group_name_H-M   'P 1'
#
loop_
_entity.id
_entity.type
_entity.pdbx_description
1 polymer ?
#
loop_
_entity_poly.entity_id
_entity_poly.type
_entity_poly.pdbx_seq_one_letter_code
_entity_poly.pdbx_strand_id
1 'polypeptide(L)'
;MIDNRALYMRRCLQLASYGKGFVAPNPMVGAVIVHNNRIIGESFHGKYGGPHAEVQAIASVKDEKLFKNSTLFVNLEPCSHYGKTPPCVDLIREKQIPRVIIGHEDPFPEVAGQGIKKLREAGIDVVCGILEEECKELNKSYLTYTLHHRPYILLKWAQSSDGFMDQLREENDGKAPVKFSNAFTQMLVHKTRAEESAIMVGTRTLRLDKPALNVRYWKGNDPEKITADSKQSLQQQIRLLYERKIQSLMVEGGAKLLQSFLNENLWDEIQIEVASFSLMKGVVAPIPKGILLNVQKCENSTLFHYKNSPNS
;
A
#
# COMPACT_ATOMS: atom_id res chain seq x y z
N MET A 1 26.39 23.96 -0.85
CA MET A 1 26.22 22.61 -1.45
C MET A 1 24.73 22.33 -1.52
N ILE A 2 24.21 21.95 -2.68
CA ILE A 2 22.81 21.54 -2.79
C ILE A 2 22.62 20.27 -1.97
N ASP A 3 21.64 20.27 -1.07
CA ASP A 3 21.32 19.10 -0.26
C ASP A 3 20.61 18.06 -1.14
N ASN A 4 21.38 17.09 -1.64
CA ASN A 4 20.88 16.04 -2.53
C ASN A 4 20.21 14.86 -1.76
N ARG A 5 20.08 14.95 -0.42
CA ARG A 5 19.52 13.84 0.39
C ARG A 5 18.11 13.49 -0.03
N ALA A 6 17.27 14.48 -0.25
CA ALA A 6 15.91 14.27 -0.73
C ALA A 6 15.85 13.59 -2.11
N LEU A 7 16.82 13.92 -3.02
CA LEU A 7 16.90 13.30 -4.35
C LEU A 7 17.14 11.78 -4.25
N TYR A 8 18.13 11.38 -3.45
CA TYR A 8 18.45 9.95 -3.29
C TYR A 8 17.37 9.20 -2.51
N MET A 9 16.72 9.87 -1.53
CA MET A 9 15.58 9.27 -0.82
C MET A 9 14.37 9.08 -1.76
N ARG A 10 14.07 10.03 -2.66
CA ARG A 10 13.06 9.82 -3.71
C ARG A 10 13.39 8.63 -4.61
N ARG A 11 14.69 8.40 -4.90
CA ARG A 11 15.11 7.21 -5.63
C ARG A 11 14.83 5.93 -4.82
N CYS A 12 15.10 5.92 -3.51
CA CYS A 12 14.72 4.81 -2.64
C CYS A 12 13.21 4.53 -2.69
N LEU A 13 12.38 5.58 -2.59
CA LEU A 13 10.91 5.47 -2.68
C LEU A 13 10.45 4.91 -4.02
N GLN A 14 11.03 5.39 -5.13
CA GLN A 14 10.75 4.86 -6.47
C GLN A 14 11.06 3.37 -6.57
N LEU A 15 12.25 2.96 -6.11
CA LEU A 15 12.66 1.55 -6.11
C LEU A 15 11.75 0.71 -5.22
N ALA A 16 11.47 1.17 -4.00
CA ALA A 16 10.59 0.49 -3.04
C ALA A 16 9.19 0.24 -3.63
N SER A 17 8.64 1.20 -4.42
CA SER A 17 7.32 1.06 -5.04
C SER A 17 7.21 -0.13 -6.01
N TYR A 18 8.31 -0.63 -6.57
CA TYR A 18 8.31 -1.83 -7.40
C TYR A 18 8.00 -3.11 -6.62
N GLY A 19 8.11 -3.09 -5.29
CA GLY A 19 7.72 -4.20 -4.42
C GLY A 19 6.21 -4.28 -4.15
N LYS A 20 5.42 -3.28 -4.56
CA LYS A 20 3.99 -3.21 -4.27
C LYS A 20 3.24 -4.40 -4.86
N GLY A 21 2.38 -5.05 -4.05
CA GLY A 21 1.66 -6.29 -4.42
C GLY A 21 2.48 -7.59 -4.32
N PHE A 22 3.78 -7.53 -3.97
CA PHE A 22 4.66 -8.71 -3.93
C PHE A 22 5.35 -8.94 -2.58
N VAL A 23 5.51 -7.90 -1.77
CA VAL A 23 6.33 -7.98 -0.54
C VAL A 23 5.52 -8.23 0.72
N ALA A 24 4.20 -8.02 0.72
CA ALA A 24 3.37 -8.23 1.89
C ALA A 24 3.57 -9.67 2.46
N PRO A 25 3.67 -9.83 3.79
CA PRO A 25 3.49 -8.85 4.85
C PRO A 25 4.72 -8.00 5.21
N ASN A 26 5.80 -8.01 4.43
CA ASN A 26 6.95 -7.13 4.64
C ASN A 26 6.66 -5.71 4.13
N PRO A 27 7.35 -4.67 4.67
CA PRO A 27 7.29 -3.33 4.13
C PRO A 27 7.95 -3.23 2.75
N MET A 28 7.58 -2.19 2.00
CA MET A 28 8.26 -1.81 0.76
C MET A 28 9.54 -1.04 1.12
N VAL A 29 10.69 -1.59 0.74
CA VAL A 29 12.01 -1.00 1.03
C VAL A 29 12.81 -0.87 -0.25
N GLY A 30 13.43 0.30 -0.44
CA GLY A 30 14.40 0.59 -1.47
C GLY A 30 15.68 1.15 -0.85
N ALA A 31 16.82 0.77 -1.40
CA ALA A 31 18.13 1.19 -0.92
C ALA A 31 19.01 1.69 -2.07
N VAL A 32 19.77 2.74 -1.80
CA VAL A 32 20.67 3.40 -2.76
C VAL A 32 22.00 3.69 -2.09
N ILE A 33 23.11 3.32 -2.72
CA ILE A 33 24.48 3.58 -2.25
C ILE A 33 25.11 4.65 -3.13
N VAL A 34 25.56 5.72 -2.51
CA VAL A 34 26.09 6.91 -3.18
C VAL A 34 27.54 7.13 -2.81
N HIS A 35 28.41 7.29 -3.82
CA HIS A 35 29.79 7.69 -3.69
C HIS A 35 30.07 8.90 -4.58
N ASN A 36 30.65 9.99 -4.04
CA ASN A 36 30.96 11.20 -4.80
C ASN A 36 29.79 11.70 -5.68
N ASN A 37 28.59 11.79 -5.10
CA ASN A 37 27.33 12.20 -5.76
C ASN A 37 26.88 11.29 -6.92
N ARG A 38 27.42 10.07 -7.03
CA ARG A 38 27.00 9.07 -8.02
C ARG A 38 26.42 7.86 -7.32
N ILE A 39 25.33 7.33 -7.84
CA ILE A 39 24.79 6.04 -7.40
C ILE A 39 25.72 4.95 -7.92
N ILE A 40 26.25 4.13 -7.00
CA ILE A 40 27.15 3.00 -7.30
C ILE A 40 26.49 1.65 -7.08
N GLY A 41 25.39 1.61 -6.34
CA GLY A 41 24.54 0.44 -6.14
C GLY A 41 23.13 0.85 -5.71
N GLU A 42 22.14 0.13 -6.17
CA GLU A 42 20.75 0.34 -5.80
C GLU A 42 19.92 -0.91 -5.95
N SER A 43 18.90 -1.08 -5.13
CA SER A 43 17.94 -2.18 -5.24
C SER A 43 16.69 -1.93 -4.39
N PHE A 44 15.79 -2.92 -4.38
CA PHE A 44 14.56 -2.91 -3.58
C PHE A 44 14.21 -4.32 -3.09
N HIS A 45 13.40 -4.40 -2.05
CA HIS A 45 12.82 -5.66 -1.62
C HIS A 45 11.75 -6.11 -2.63
N GLY A 46 12.04 -7.16 -3.39
CA GLY A 46 11.23 -7.54 -4.56
C GLY A 46 10.06 -8.48 -4.25
N LYS A 47 10.17 -9.33 -3.21
CA LYS A 47 9.12 -10.28 -2.82
C LYS A 47 9.28 -10.76 -1.37
N TYR A 48 8.17 -11.16 -0.76
CA TYR A 48 8.17 -11.77 0.57
C TYR A 48 9.13 -12.96 0.68
N GLY A 49 9.95 -12.96 1.73
CA GLY A 49 10.95 -13.99 1.98
C GLY A 49 12.22 -13.90 1.10
N GLY A 50 12.27 -12.95 0.18
CA GLY A 50 13.47 -12.63 -0.60
C GLY A 50 14.48 -11.77 0.17
N PRO A 51 15.66 -11.46 -0.40
CA PRO A 51 16.67 -10.63 0.23
C PRO A 51 16.16 -9.18 0.41
N HIS A 52 16.63 -8.52 1.46
CA HIS A 52 16.30 -7.13 1.76
C HIS A 52 16.95 -6.17 0.74
N ALA A 53 16.41 -4.96 0.65
CA ALA A 53 16.88 -3.95 -0.30
C ALA A 53 18.35 -3.60 -0.09
N GLU A 54 18.78 -3.45 1.16
CA GLU A 54 20.15 -3.10 1.53
C GLU A 54 21.13 -4.19 1.08
N VAL A 55 20.78 -5.47 1.31
CA VAL A 55 21.60 -6.62 0.89
C VAL A 55 21.81 -6.61 -0.62
N GLN A 56 20.75 -6.40 -1.38
CA GLN A 56 20.81 -6.38 -2.83
C GLN A 56 21.51 -5.12 -3.37
N ALA A 57 21.31 -3.96 -2.74
CA ALA A 57 22.00 -2.72 -3.12
C ALA A 57 23.51 -2.87 -2.90
N ILE A 58 23.95 -3.43 -1.77
CA ILE A 58 25.34 -3.72 -1.45
C ILE A 58 25.91 -4.71 -2.48
N ALA A 59 25.21 -5.80 -2.77
CA ALA A 59 25.64 -6.80 -3.75
C ALA A 59 25.73 -6.26 -5.20
N SER A 60 25.05 -5.17 -5.52
CA SER A 60 25.08 -4.54 -6.85
C SER A 60 26.32 -3.65 -7.08
N VAL A 61 27.07 -3.30 -6.02
CA VAL A 61 28.28 -2.47 -6.11
C VAL A 61 29.44 -3.28 -6.68
N LYS A 62 30.05 -2.77 -7.77
CA LYS A 62 31.14 -3.47 -8.47
C LYS A 62 32.48 -3.38 -7.78
N ASP A 63 32.78 -2.24 -7.14
CA ASP A 63 34.05 -2.00 -6.43
C ASP A 63 33.76 -1.75 -4.95
N GLU A 64 33.97 -2.77 -4.13
CA GLU A 64 33.73 -2.72 -2.70
C GLU A 64 34.64 -1.71 -1.95
N LYS A 65 35.77 -1.31 -2.52
CA LYS A 65 36.66 -0.29 -1.90
C LYS A 65 35.96 1.06 -1.73
N LEU A 66 34.93 1.32 -2.54
CA LEU A 66 34.17 2.57 -2.51
C LEU A 66 33.27 2.68 -1.28
N PHE A 67 32.90 1.58 -0.62
CA PHE A 67 32.04 1.60 0.57
C PHE A 67 32.53 2.53 1.67
N LYS A 68 33.84 2.56 1.93
CA LYS A 68 34.46 3.35 3.00
C LYS A 68 34.25 4.87 2.88
N ASN A 69 33.85 5.35 1.69
CA ASN A 69 33.59 6.75 1.42
C ASN A 69 32.19 6.96 0.83
N SER A 70 31.27 6.02 1.07
CA SER A 70 29.92 6.04 0.54
C SER A 70 28.87 6.35 1.60
N THR A 71 27.67 6.70 1.14
CA THR A 71 26.48 6.88 1.98
C THR A 71 25.39 5.91 1.50
N LEU A 72 24.83 5.13 2.41
CA LEU A 72 23.65 4.33 2.16
C LEU A 72 22.39 5.15 2.46
N PHE A 73 21.45 5.18 1.54
CA PHE A 73 20.11 5.72 1.70
C PHE A 73 19.12 4.55 1.73
N VAL A 74 18.15 4.60 2.63
CA VAL A 74 17.08 3.61 2.76
C VAL A 74 15.83 4.26 3.31
N ASN A 75 14.65 3.95 2.74
CA ASN A 75 13.40 4.60 3.13
C ASN A 75 12.82 4.12 4.47
N LEU A 76 13.33 3.01 5.03
CA LEU A 76 12.93 2.45 6.32
C LEU A 76 14.17 2.06 7.12
N GLU A 77 14.10 2.12 8.44
CA GLU A 77 15.15 1.69 9.35
C GLU A 77 15.66 0.27 9.01
N PRO A 78 16.99 0.06 8.85
CA PRO A 78 17.57 -1.26 8.61
C PRO A 78 17.32 -2.20 9.79
N CYS A 79 16.91 -3.44 9.48
CA CYS A 79 16.62 -4.45 10.50
C CYS A 79 17.85 -4.77 11.36
N SER A 80 17.60 -4.99 12.68
CA SER A 80 18.61 -5.23 13.71
C SER A 80 18.50 -6.58 14.41
N HIS A 81 17.49 -7.38 14.05
CA HIS A 81 17.24 -8.69 14.62
C HIS A 81 17.55 -9.81 13.62
N TYR A 82 17.92 -10.99 14.11
CA TYR A 82 18.08 -12.18 13.29
C TYR A 82 16.70 -12.73 12.92
N GLY A 83 16.41 -12.71 11.62
CA GLY A 83 15.25 -13.36 11.05
C GLY A 83 15.67 -14.61 10.25
N LYS A 84 15.16 -14.75 9.02
CA LYS A 84 15.64 -15.78 8.06
C LYS A 84 17.03 -15.47 7.53
N THR A 85 17.48 -14.24 7.61
CA THR A 85 18.78 -13.74 7.19
C THR A 85 19.43 -12.93 8.32
N PRO A 86 20.76 -12.75 8.31
CA PRO A 86 21.45 -11.86 9.23
C PRO A 86 20.89 -10.41 9.12
N PRO A 87 20.97 -9.62 10.19
CA PRO A 87 20.51 -8.23 10.19
C PRO A 87 21.23 -7.36 9.16
N CYS A 88 20.50 -6.46 8.49
CA CYS A 88 21.09 -5.50 7.56
C CYS A 88 22.11 -4.58 8.25
N VAL A 89 21.89 -4.22 9.52
CA VAL A 89 22.84 -3.45 10.34
C VAL A 89 24.22 -4.10 10.40
N ASP A 90 24.29 -5.42 10.56
CA ASP A 90 25.56 -6.15 10.63
C ASP A 90 26.31 -6.13 9.29
N LEU A 91 25.59 -6.29 8.19
CA LEU A 91 26.17 -6.19 6.84
C LEU A 91 26.68 -4.79 6.52
N ILE A 92 25.92 -3.73 6.89
CA ILE A 92 26.36 -2.32 6.73
C ILE A 92 27.66 -2.06 7.48
N ARG A 93 27.75 -2.57 8.72
CA ARG A 93 28.97 -2.48 9.55
C ARG A 93 30.13 -3.25 8.96
N GLU A 94 29.91 -4.50 8.50
CA GLU A 94 30.92 -5.34 7.86
C GLU A 94 31.54 -4.67 6.62
N LYS A 95 30.69 -4.05 5.79
CA LYS A 95 31.13 -3.31 4.59
C LYS A 95 31.73 -1.96 4.89
N GLN A 96 31.77 -1.55 6.15
CA GLN A 96 32.38 -0.29 6.62
C GLN A 96 31.79 0.95 5.92
N ILE A 97 30.48 0.96 5.71
CA ILE A 97 29.77 2.12 5.16
C ILE A 97 29.67 3.19 6.29
N PRO A 98 30.31 4.38 6.13
CA PRO A 98 30.47 5.31 7.25
C PRO A 98 29.23 6.14 7.56
N ARG A 99 28.25 6.20 6.64
CA ARG A 99 27.05 7.02 6.79
C ARG A 99 25.80 6.31 6.28
N VAL A 100 24.71 6.41 7.04
CA VAL A 100 23.38 5.90 6.66
C VAL A 100 22.33 7.00 6.81
N ILE A 101 21.52 7.20 5.75
CA ILE A 101 20.42 8.15 5.72
C ILE A 101 19.13 7.38 5.60
N ILE A 102 18.22 7.56 6.58
CA ILE A 102 17.01 6.78 6.78
C ILE A 102 15.80 7.69 6.56
N GLY A 103 14.78 7.17 5.85
CA GLY A 103 13.53 7.87 5.64
C GLY A 103 12.72 7.98 6.93
N HIS A 104 12.36 6.86 7.52
CA HIS A 104 11.67 6.83 8.81
C HIS A 104 12.08 5.62 9.65
N GLU A 105 11.85 5.71 10.94
CA GLU A 105 12.07 4.64 11.93
C GLU A 105 11.03 3.52 11.74
N ASP A 106 11.40 2.26 11.99
CA ASP A 106 10.46 1.15 11.92
C ASP A 106 9.48 1.25 13.11
N PRO A 107 8.17 1.25 12.88
CA PRO A 107 7.17 1.36 13.95
C PRO A 107 7.00 0.07 14.76
N PHE A 108 7.60 -1.04 14.33
CA PHE A 108 7.45 -2.32 15.03
C PHE A 108 8.15 -2.25 16.39
N PRO A 109 7.41 -2.38 17.52
CA PRO A 109 7.94 -2.06 18.85
C PRO A 109 9.22 -2.80 19.25
N GLU A 110 9.43 -4.02 18.72
CA GLU A 110 10.61 -4.85 18.99
C GLU A 110 11.85 -4.38 18.19
N VAL A 111 11.67 -3.49 17.21
CA VAL A 111 12.71 -3.04 16.28
C VAL A 111 12.95 -1.54 16.39
N ALA A 112 11.92 -0.77 16.74
CA ALA A 112 11.89 0.68 16.73
C ALA A 112 13.16 1.31 17.34
N GLY A 113 13.93 2.02 16.51
CA GLY A 113 15.18 2.69 16.90
C GLY A 113 16.37 1.77 17.21
N GLN A 114 16.20 0.44 17.26
CA GLN A 114 17.30 -0.48 17.59
C GLN A 114 18.34 -0.57 16.48
N GLY A 115 17.93 -0.52 15.23
CA GLY A 115 18.82 -0.47 14.07
C GLY A 115 19.64 0.81 14.06
N ILE A 116 18.98 1.94 14.24
CA ILE A 116 19.61 3.27 14.34
C ILE A 116 20.62 3.30 15.50
N LYS A 117 20.22 2.80 16.67
CA LYS A 117 21.08 2.73 17.86
C LYS A 117 22.34 1.90 17.59
N LYS A 118 22.20 0.68 17.07
CA LYS A 118 23.33 -0.22 16.76
C LYS A 118 24.28 0.37 15.72
N LEU A 119 23.76 1.06 14.71
CA LEU A 119 24.59 1.75 13.71
C LEU A 119 25.41 2.86 14.36
N ARG A 120 24.81 3.70 15.21
CA ARG A 120 25.51 4.78 15.94
C ARG A 120 26.54 4.24 16.92
N GLU A 121 26.23 3.17 17.65
CA GLU A 121 27.17 2.50 18.55
C GLU A 121 28.40 1.92 17.80
N ALA A 122 28.21 1.54 16.53
CA ALA A 122 29.30 1.12 15.65
C ALA A 122 30.09 2.29 15.03
N GLY A 123 29.80 3.54 15.41
CA GLY A 123 30.50 4.74 14.92
C GLY A 123 30.02 5.21 13.54
N ILE A 124 28.89 4.71 13.06
CA ILE A 124 28.31 5.12 11.78
C ILE A 124 27.47 6.39 11.98
N ASP A 125 27.67 7.38 11.10
CA ASP A 125 26.88 8.62 11.09
C ASP A 125 25.47 8.34 10.56
N VAL A 126 24.44 8.51 11.41
CA VAL A 126 23.03 8.19 11.06
C VAL A 126 22.17 9.44 11.13
N VAL A 127 21.56 9.78 9.98
CA VAL A 127 20.50 10.79 9.84
C VAL A 127 19.18 10.08 9.55
N CYS A 128 18.14 10.39 10.33
CA CYS A 128 16.79 9.87 10.14
C CYS A 128 15.80 11.02 9.88
N GLY A 129 14.69 10.74 9.18
CA GLY A 129 13.61 11.69 8.92
C GLY A 129 13.68 12.39 7.56
N ILE A 130 14.43 11.85 6.59
CA ILE A 130 14.48 12.45 5.24
C ILE A 130 13.29 11.97 4.41
N LEU A 131 12.41 12.89 4.03
CA LEU A 131 11.12 12.62 3.37
C LEU A 131 10.27 11.62 4.18
N GLU A 132 10.20 11.84 5.47
CA GLU A 132 9.57 10.92 6.43
C GLU A 132 8.11 10.65 6.08
N GLU A 133 7.34 11.68 5.76
CA GLU A 133 5.92 11.54 5.44
C GLU A 133 5.70 10.79 4.12
N GLU A 134 6.51 11.01 3.10
CA GLU A 134 6.46 10.27 1.85
C GLU A 134 6.85 8.79 2.05
N CYS A 135 7.81 8.53 2.94
CA CYS A 135 8.20 7.16 3.30
C CYS A 135 7.08 6.42 4.06
N LYS A 136 6.42 7.09 5.00
CA LYS A 136 5.24 6.57 5.71
C LYS A 136 4.07 6.34 4.78
N GLU A 137 3.76 7.29 3.87
CA GLU A 137 2.66 7.16 2.92
C GLU A 137 2.87 5.96 1.99
N LEU A 138 4.10 5.71 1.52
CA LEU A 138 4.42 4.52 0.74
C LEU A 138 4.09 3.23 1.50
N ASN A 139 4.41 3.18 2.79
CA ASN A 139 4.25 2.01 3.66
C ASN A 139 2.98 2.04 4.53
N LYS A 140 1.96 2.85 4.17
CA LYS A 140 0.75 3.06 4.99
C LYS A 140 0.04 1.75 5.38
N SER A 141 -0.03 0.77 4.49
CA SER A 141 -0.62 -0.54 4.80
C SER A 141 0.18 -1.31 5.86
N TYR A 142 1.51 -1.31 5.75
CA TYR A 142 2.40 -1.89 6.75
C TYR A 142 2.27 -1.17 8.10
N LEU A 143 2.25 0.16 8.10
CA LEU A 143 2.11 0.98 9.31
C LEU A 143 0.77 0.74 9.99
N THR A 144 -0.34 0.75 9.26
CA THR A 144 -1.68 0.48 9.81
C THR A 144 -1.75 -0.92 10.41
N TYR A 145 -1.23 -1.92 9.70
CA TYR A 145 -1.22 -3.29 10.17
C TYR A 145 -0.42 -3.44 11.48
N THR A 146 0.75 -2.80 11.56
CA THR A 146 1.67 -2.90 12.71
C THR A 146 1.16 -2.11 13.93
N LEU A 147 0.66 -0.88 13.72
CA LEU A 147 0.29 0.03 14.79
C LEU A 147 -1.17 -0.15 15.25
N HIS A 148 -2.08 -0.48 14.34
CA HIS A 148 -3.51 -0.55 14.64
C HIS A 148 -4.06 -1.99 14.65
N HIS A 149 -3.22 -3.00 14.40
CA HIS A 149 -3.58 -4.42 14.42
C HIS A 149 -4.79 -4.76 13.54
N ARG A 150 -4.86 -4.12 12.36
CA ARG A 150 -5.88 -4.33 11.34
C ARG A 150 -5.32 -4.10 9.94
N PRO A 151 -5.95 -4.63 8.88
CA PRO A 151 -5.63 -4.22 7.51
C PRO A 151 -5.85 -2.72 7.28
N TYR A 152 -5.10 -2.14 6.35
CA TYR A 152 -5.44 -0.87 5.71
C TYR A 152 -6.65 -1.08 4.81
N ILE A 153 -7.70 -0.28 4.92
CA ILE A 153 -8.98 -0.53 4.27
C ILE A 153 -9.29 0.56 3.24
N LEU A 154 -9.35 0.13 1.98
CA LEU A 154 -9.77 0.94 0.84
C LEU A 154 -11.21 0.60 0.46
N LEU A 155 -12.14 1.54 0.61
CA LEU A 155 -13.49 1.42 0.07
C LEU A 155 -13.50 1.89 -1.38
N LYS A 156 -14.04 1.09 -2.30
CA LYS A 156 -14.08 1.46 -3.71
C LYS A 156 -15.43 1.13 -4.34
N TRP A 157 -16.01 2.11 -5.05
CA TRP A 157 -17.21 1.87 -5.85
C TRP A 157 -17.25 2.76 -7.09
N ALA A 158 -18.18 2.43 -7.99
CA ALA A 158 -18.55 3.26 -9.11
C ALA A 158 -20.03 3.62 -9.02
N GLN A 159 -20.40 4.81 -9.50
CA GLN A 159 -21.77 5.31 -9.49
C GLN A 159 -22.06 6.21 -10.68
N SER A 160 -23.36 6.40 -10.97
CA SER A 160 -23.86 7.41 -11.91
C SER A 160 -23.68 8.82 -11.36
N SER A 161 -23.85 9.83 -12.22
CA SER A 161 -23.77 11.25 -11.85
C SER A 161 -24.84 11.65 -10.82
N ASP A 162 -25.94 10.96 -10.73
CA ASP A 162 -27.06 11.14 -9.80
C ASP A 162 -27.02 10.17 -8.59
N GLY A 163 -25.86 9.49 -8.36
CA GLY A 163 -25.57 8.79 -7.11
C GLY A 163 -26.09 7.36 -6.98
N PHE A 164 -26.25 6.62 -8.08
CA PHE A 164 -26.66 5.21 -8.03
C PHE A 164 -25.52 4.28 -8.45
N MET A 165 -25.30 3.20 -7.68
CA MET A 165 -24.28 2.18 -7.95
C MET A 165 -24.73 1.10 -8.94
N ASP A 166 -26.03 0.92 -9.10
CA ASP A 166 -26.60 -0.06 -10.02
C ASP A 166 -28.11 0.23 -10.21
N GLN A 167 -28.70 -0.38 -11.22
CA GLN A 167 -30.17 -0.47 -11.32
C GLN A 167 -30.72 -1.43 -10.27
N LEU A 168 -32.02 -1.33 -9.97
CA LEU A 168 -32.68 -2.32 -9.10
C LEU A 168 -32.77 -3.66 -9.84
N ARG A 169 -32.13 -4.68 -9.26
CA ARG A 169 -32.07 -6.05 -9.78
C ARG A 169 -32.40 -7.07 -8.70
N GLU A 170 -33.01 -8.17 -9.13
CA GLU A 170 -33.25 -9.37 -8.32
C GLU A 170 -32.55 -10.58 -8.95
N GLU A 171 -32.40 -11.64 -8.16
CA GLU A 171 -31.87 -12.91 -8.68
C GLU A 171 -32.80 -13.42 -9.77
N ASN A 172 -32.25 -13.72 -10.95
CA ASN A 172 -32.95 -14.26 -12.10
C ASN A 172 -33.88 -13.28 -12.88
N ASP A 173 -33.79 -11.97 -12.65
CA ASP A 173 -34.56 -10.98 -13.44
C ASP A 173 -33.97 -10.72 -14.86
N GLY A 174 -32.85 -11.38 -15.17
CA GLY A 174 -32.17 -11.27 -16.47
C GLY A 174 -31.44 -9.96 -16.72
N LYS A 175 -31.45 -9.04 -15.77
CA LYS A 175 -30.76 -7.74 -15.90
C LYS A 175 -29.28 -7.86 -15.62
N ALA A 176 -28.44 -7.32 -16.51
CA ALA A 176 -27.01 -7.22 -16.30
C ALA A 176 -26.67 -6.05 -15.34
N PRO A 177 -25.54 -6.11 -14.61
CA PRO A 177 -25.05 -4.95 -13.83
C PRO A 177 -24.74 -3.78 -14.75
N VAL A 178 -24.97 -2.56 -14.24
CA VAL A 178 -24.61 -1.33 -14.95
C VAL A 178 -23.09 -1.21 -15.05
N LYS A 179 -22.60 -0.91 -16.26
CA LYS A 179 -21.18 -0.68 -16.51
C LYS A 179 -20.90 0.82 -16.45
N PHE A 180 -20.16 1.26 -15.45
CA PHE A 180 -19.73 2.64 -15.26
C PHE A 180 -18.36 2.90 -15.88
N SER A 181 -17.44 1.94 -15.74
CA SER A 181 -16.02 2.10 -16.08
C SER A 181 -15.76 1.87 -17.57
N ASN A 182 -14.94 2.73 -18.16
CA ASN A 182 -14.33 2.53 -19.48
C ASN A 182 -13.08 1.64 -19.39
N ALA A 183 -12.39 1.36 -20.50
CA ALA A 183 -11.20 0.52 -20.53
C ALA A 183 -10.06 1.05 -19.66
N PHE A 184 -9.86 2.37 -19.64
CA PHE A 184 -8.82 3.00 -18.84
C PHE A 184 -9.11 2.88 -17.34
N THR A 185 -10.31 3.23 -16.89
CA THR A 185 -10.67 3.15 -15.46
C THR A 185 -10.78 1.71 -14.99
N GLN A 186 -11.18 0.76 -15.83
CA GLN A 186 -11.08 -0.68 -15.54
C GLN A 186 -9.62 -1.11 -15.31
N MET A 187 -8.69 -0.66 -16.14
CA MET A 187 -7.26 -0.95 -15.95
C MET A 187 -6.79 -0.42 -14.60
N LEU A 188 -7.19 0.79 -14.18
CA LEU A 188 -6.85 1.34 -12.86
C LEU A 188 -7.41 0.50 -11.71
N VAL A 189 -8.67 0.02 -11.82
CA VAL A 189 -9.25 -0.91 -10.84
C VAL A 189 -8.41 -2.18 -10.74
N HIS A 190 -8.01 -2.77 -11.86
CA HIS A 190 -7.19 -3.98 -11.85
C HIS A 190 -5.77 -3.72 -11.32
N LYS A 191 -5.22 -2.54 -11.54
CA LYS A 191 -3.97 -2.10 -10.90
C LYS A 191 -4.13 -2.09 -9.38
N THR A 192 -5.17 -1.42 -8.86
CA THR A 192 -5.44 -1.38 -7.41
C THR A 192 -5.62 -2.79 -6.84
N ARG A 193 -6.38 -3.67 -7.50
CA ARG A 193 -6.53 -5.08 -7.07
C ARG A 193 -5.20 -5.82 -6.98
N ALA A 194 -4.29 -5.58 -7.94
CA ALA A 194 -2.96 -6.22 -7.94
C ALA A 194 -2.05 -5.70 -6.81
N GLU A 195 -2.36 -4.55 -6.25
CA GLU A 195 -1.61 -3.88 -5.18
C GLU A 195 -2.13 -4.24 -3.78
N GLU A 196 -3.36 -4.78 -3.68
CA GLU A 196 -4.01 -5.12 -2.42
C GLU A 196 -3.86 -6.60 -2.05
N SER A 197 -3.76 -6.88 -0.73
CA SER A 197 -3.61 -8.25 -0.23
C SER A 197 -4.91 -9.05 -0.35
N ALA A 198 -6.06 -8.39 -0.15
CA ALA A 198 -7.38 -9.03 -0.23
C ALA A 198 -8.43 -8.09 -0.82
N ILE A 199 -9.50 -8.69 -1.33
CA ILE A 199 -10.70 -8.01 -1.82
C ILE A 199 -11.95 -8.60 -1.16
N MET A 200 -12.83 -7.73 -0.65
CA MET A 200 -14.07 -8.14 0.02
C MET A 200 -15.31 -7.63 -0.74
N VAL A 201 -16.29 -8.51 -0.84
CA VAL A 201 -17.63 -8.17 -1.37
C VAL A 201 -18.72 -8.73 -0.48
N GLY A 202 -19.92 -8.13 -0.53
CA GLY A 202 -21.08 -8.63 0.18
C GLY A 202 -21.67 -9.89 -0.48
N THR A 203 -22.33 -10.74 0.31
CA THR A 203 -22.97 -11.97 -0.13
C THR A 203 -23.99 -11.75 -1.29
N ARG A 204 -24.77 -10.64 -1.22
CA ARG A 204 -25.73 -10.31 -2.30
C ARG A 204 -25.00 -9.97 -3.59
N THR A 205 -23.93 -9.18 -3.55
CA THR A 205 -23.09 -8.84 -4.71
C THR A 205 -22.51 -10.11 -5.35
N LEU A 206 -21.98 -11.01 -4.49
CA LEU A 206 -21.44 -12.29 -4.98
C LEU A 206 -22.49 -13.11 -5.74
N ARG A 207 -23.74 -13.18 -5.24
CA ARG A 207 -24.84 -13.94 -5.87
C ARG A 207 -25.35 -13.31 -7.16
N LEU A 208 -25.58 -11.96 -7.14
CA LEU A 208 -26.17 -11.25 -8.27
C LEU A 208 -25.18 -11.07 -9.43
N ASP A 209 -23.92 -10.69 -9.11
CA ASP A 209 -22.96 -10.26 -10.12
C ASP A 209 -21.97 -11.36 -10.50
N LYS A 210 -21.80 -12.37 -9.62
CA LYS A 210 -20.80 -13.44 -9.76
C LYS A 210 -19.44 -12.86 -10.21
N PRO A 211 -18.93 -11.80 -9.51
CA PRO A 211 -17.80 -11.05 -9.99
C PRO A 211 -16.53 -11.90 -9.94
N ALA A 212 -15.69 -11.82 -10.97
CA ALA A 212 -14.44 -12.58 -11.02
C ALA A 212 -13.42 -12.15 -9.96
N LEU A 213 -13.45 -10.89 -9.53
CA LEU A 213 -12.57 -10.30 -8.50
C LEU A 213 -11.08 -10.61 -8.71
N ASN A 214 -10.65 -10.70 -9.95
CA ASN A 214 -9.29 -11.03 -10.34
C ASN A 214 -8.60 -9.88 -11.07
N VAL A 215 -7.31 -10.05 -11.36
CA VAL A 215 -6.48 -9.12 -12.11
C VAL A 215 -6.39 -9.60 -13.57
N ARG A 216 -7.00 -8.87 -14.50
CA ARG A 216 -7.02 -9.22 -15.96
C ARG A 216 -6.36 -8.14 -16.82
N TYR A 217 -6.50 -6.87 -16.42
CA TYR A 217 -6.05 -5.71 -17.21
C TYR A 217 -4.82 -5.03 -16.62
N TRP A 218 -4.13 -5.69 -15.70
CA TRP A 218 -2.86 -5.25 -15.11
C TRP A 218 -1.96 -6.45 -14.84
N LYS A 219 -0.66 -6.22 -14.73
CA LYS A 219 0.30 -7.26 -14.36
C LYS A 219 0.41 -7.31 -12.83
N GLY A 220 0.11 -8.43 -12.22
CA GLY A 220 0.21 -8.62 -10.77
C GLY A 220 -0.51 -9.89 -10.31
N ASN A 221 -0.51 -10.11 -9.01
CA ASN A 221 -1.21 -11.23 -8.38
C ASN A 221 -2.69 -10.91 -8.17
N ASP A 222 -3.53 -11.94 -8.16
CA ASP A 222 -4.91 -11.81 -7.70
C ASP A 222 -4.92 -11.57 -6.18
N PRO A 223 -5.74 -10.61 -5.68
CA PRO A 223 -5.98 -10.48 -4.24
C PRO A 223 -6.74 -11.68 -3.70
N GLU A 224 -6.58 -11.97 -2.41
CA GLU A 224 -7.37 -12.99 -1.75
C GLU A 224 -8.85 -12.58 -1.71
N LYS A 225 -9.76 -13.46 -2.19
CA LYS A 225 -11.18 -13.18 -2.31
C LYS A 225 -11.91 -13.48 -1.01
N ILE A 226 -12.56 -12.49 -0.43
CA ILE A 226 -13.28 -12.56 0.83
C ILE A 226 -14.75 -12.25 0.57
N THR A 227 -15.64 -13.05 1.15
CA THR A 227 -17.08 -12.75 1.19
C THR A 227 -17.42 -12.30 2.60
N ALA A 228 -18.03 -11.13 2.73
CA ALA A 228 -18.47 -10.62 4.03
C ALA A 228 -19.54 -11.55 4.64
N ASP A 229 -19.33 -11.96 5.89
CA ASP A 229 -20.27 -12.80 6.64
C ASP A 229 -21.23 -11.91 7.44
N SER A 230 -22.52 -11.95 7.10
CA SER A 230 -23.57 -11.19 7.80
C SER A 230 -23.86 -11.65 9.23
N LYS A 231 -23.32 -12.83 9.63
CA LYS A 231 -23.48 -13.39 10.99
C LYS A 231 -22.39 -12.92 11.96
N GLN A 232 -21.32 -12.29 11.44
CA GLN A 232 -20.21 -11.77 12.22
C GLN A 232 -20.15 -10.24 12.14
N SER A 233 -19.72 -9.58 13.23
CA SER A 233 -19.46 -8.14 13.18
C SER A 233 -18.31 -7.82 12.23
N LEU A 234 -18.25 -6.59 11.69
CA LEU A 234 -17.12 -6.17 10.85
C LEU A 234 -15.80 -6.23 11.63
N GLN A 235 -15.81 -5.80 12.91
CA GLN A 235 -14.61 -5.84 13.75
C GLN A 235 -14.07 -7.26 13.90
N GLN A 236 -14.93 -8.27 14.08
CA GLN A 236 -14.50 -9.67 14.14
C GLN A 236 -13.88 -10.13 12.82
N GLN A 237 -14.51 -9.80 11.69
CA GLN A 237 -13.98 -10.16 10.37
C GLN A 237 -12.63 -9.49 10.11
N ILE A 238 -12.49 -8.20 10.44
CA ILE A 238 -11.23 -7.44 10.28
C ILE A 238 -10.13 -8.02 11.17
N ARG A 239 -10.45 -8.40 12.42
CA ARG A 239 -9.50 -9.07 13.32
C ARG A 239 -9.02 -10.40 12.75
N LEU A 240 -9.90 -11.23 12.20
CA LEU A 240 -9.52 -12.49 11.54
C LEU A 240 -8.60 -12.26 10.34
N LEU A 241 -8.80 -11.18 9.57
CA LEU A 241 -7.90 -10.82 8.48
C LEU A 241 -6.52 -10.42 9.00
N TYR A 242 -6.45 -9.67 10.10
CA TYR A 242 -5.18 -9.34 10.75
C TYR A 242 -4.43 -10.60 11.20
N GLU A 243 -5.10 -11.55 11.87
CA GLU A 243 -4.52 -12.82 12.32
C GLU A 243 -4.00 -13.66 11.13
N ARG A 244 -4.61 -13.54 9.95
CA ARG A 244 -4.19 -14.16 8.69
C ARG A 244 -3.09 -13.39 7.95
N LYS A 245 -2.54 -12.31 8.55
CA LYS A 245 -1.48 -11.46 7.99
C LYS A 245 -1.90 -10.71 6.71
N ILE A 246 -3.18 -10.41 6.54
CA ILE A 246 -3.69 -9.55 5.49
C ILE A 246 -3.42 -8.10 5.87
N GLN A 247 -2.53 -7.42 5.13
CA GLN A 247 -2.13 -6.04 5.43
C GLN A 247 -3.03 -4.99 4.81
N SER A 248 -3.67 -5.30 3.69
CA SER A 248 -4.57 -4.36 3.02
C SER A 248 -5.80 -5.07 2.50
N LEU A 249 -6.93 -4.37 2.51
CA LEU A 249 -8.23 -4.85 2.12
C LEU A 249 -8.93 -3.83 1.22
N MET A 250 -9.24 -4.22 0.00
CA MET A 250 -10.13 -3.47 -0.88
C MET A 250 -11.57 -3.96 -0.71
N VAL A 251 -12.51 -3.07 -0.39
CA VAL A 251 -13.93 -3.40 -0.29
C VAL A 251 -14.62 -2.87 -1.55
N GLU A 252 -15.05 -3.77 -2.44
CA GLU A 252 -15.62 -3.40 -3.76
C GLU A 252 -17.14 -3.50 -3.82
N GLY A 253 -17.84 -3.65 -2.74
CA GLY A 253 -19.19 -3.63 -3.06
C GLY A 253 -20.24 -4.25 -2.20
N GLY A 254 -21.37 -3.96 -2.68
CA GLY A 254 -22.69 -3.76 -2.16
C GLY A 254 -22.80 -2.50 -1.30
N ALA A 255 -23.73 -1.62 -1.66
CA ALA A 255 -23.95 -0.35 -0.95
C ALA A 255 -24.09 -0.54 0.58
N LYS A 256 -24.77 -1.63 1.00
CA LYS A 256 -24.94 -1.94 2.43
C LYS A 256 -23.62 -2.24 3.14
N LEU A 257 -22.73 -3.02 2.51
CA LEU A 257 -21.42 -3.36 3.08
C LEU A 257 -20.55 -2.10 3.20
N LEU A 258 -20.44 -1.32 2.14
CA LEU A 258 -19.70 -0.06 2.13
C LEU A 258 -20.24 0.90 3.22
N GLN A 259 -21.57 1.01 3.32
CA GLN A 259 -22.21 1.85 4.35
C GLN A 259 -21.89 1.37 5.77
N SER A 260 -21.80 0.05 5.99
CA SER A 260 -21.43 -0.50 7.30
C SER A 260 -19.99 -0.11 7.68
N PHE A 261 -19.02 -0.20 6.74
CA PHE A 261 -17.66 0.27 6.97
C PHE A 261 -17.59 1.78 7.30
N LEU A 262 -18.38 2.59 6.59
CA LEU A 262 -18.48 4.03 6.85
C LEU A 262 -19.10 4.35 8.22
N ASN A 263 -20.15 3.64 8.61
CA ASN A 263 -20.83 3.84 9.88
C ASN A 263 -19.95 3.47 11.08
N GLU A 264 -19.14 2.41 10.94
CA GLU A 264 -18.24 1.94 11.99
C GLU A 264 -16.87 2.64 11.97
N ASN A 265 -16.69 3.59 11.04
CA ASN A 265 -15.40 4.27 10.81
C ASN A 265 -14.23 3.32 10.59
N LEU A 266 -14.49 2.15 9.97
CA LEU A 266 -13.50 1.11 9.64
C LEU A 266 -13.01 1.26 8.22
N TRP A 267 -12.35 2.36 7.90
CA TRP A 267 -11.79 2.63 6.59
C TRP A 267 -10.65 3.65 6.68
N ASP A 268 -9.76 3.65 5.70
CA ASP A 268 -8.62 4.57 5.62
C ASP A 268 -8.71 5.46 4.38
N GLU A 269 -9.13 4.89 3.25
CA GLU A 269 -9.31 5.62 1.99
C GLU A 269 -10.61 5.22 1.27
N ILE A 270 -11.10 6.14 0.43
CA ILE A 270 -12.24 5.91 -0.45
C ILE A 270 -11.85 6.31 -1.87
N GLN A 271 -12.14 5.43 -2.84
CA GLN A 271 -12.03 5.72 -4.27
C GLN A 271 -13.39 5.58 -4.93
N ILE A 272 -13.85 6.65 -5.58
CA ILE A 272 -15.15 6.68 -6.26
C ILE A 272 -14.94 7.02 -7.73
N GLU A 273 -15.51 6.22 -8.59
CA GLU A 273 -15.69 6.55 -10.01
C GLU A 273 -17.11 7.06 -10.24
N VAL A 274 -17.26 8.31 -10.65
CA VAL A 274 -18.55 8.92 -11.00
C VAL A 274 -18.65 9.01 -12.52
N ALA A 275 -19.54 8.23 -13.12
CA ALA A 275 -19.80 8.27 -14.55
C ALA A 275 -20.59 9.52 -14.95
N SER A 276 -20.47 9.94 -16.21
CA SER A 276 -21.12 11.16 -16.72
C SER A 276 -22.63 11.01 -17.02
N PHE A 277 -23.20 9.81 -16.89
CA PHE A 277 -24.62 9.55 -17.16
C PHE A 277 -25.41 9.35 -15.86
N SER A 278 -26.73 9.56 -15.94
CA SER A 278 -27.69 9.37 -14.86
C SER A 278 -28.48 8.08 -15.03
N LEU A 279 -28.84 7.44 -13.91
CA LEU A 279 -29.69 6.25 -13.85
C LEU A 279 -31.15 6.56 -13.49
N MET A 280 -31.42 7.72 -12.92
CA MET A 280 -32.73 8.22 -12.43
C MET A 280 -33.31 7.42 -11.25
N LYS A 281 -33.01 6.12 -11.13
CA LYS A 281 -33.38 5.24 -10.02
C LYS A 281 -32.46 4.03 -9.94
N GLY A 282 -32.25 3.52 -8.76
CA GLY A 282 -31.35 2.37 -8.57
C GLY A 282 -30.97 2.13 -7.12
N VAL A 283 -29.85 1.46 -6.94
CA VAL A 283 -29.23 1.23 -5.64
C VAL A 283 -28.42 2.49 -5.28
N VAL A 284 -28.88 3.22 -4.26
CA VAL A 284 -28.25 4.45 -3.81
C VAL A 284 -26.83 4.17 -3.32
N ALA A 285 -25.86 4.95 -3.81
CA ALA A 285 -24.47 4.90 -3.36
C ALA A 285 -24.32 5.46 -1.94
N PRO A 286 -23.35 4.99 -1.14
CA PRO A 286 -22.98 5.62 0.10
C PRO A 286 -22.50 7.06 -0.12
N ILE A 287 -22.72 7.94 0.85
CA ILE A 287 -22.18 9.29 0.83
C ILE A 287 -20.75 9.23 1.39
N PRO A 288 -19.72 9.64 0.62
CA PRO A 288 -18.35 9.63 1.09
C PRO A 288 -18.17 10.59 2.28
N LYS A 289 -17.25 10.23 3.17
CA LYS A 289 -16.81 11.05 4.30
C LYS A 289 -15.31 11.34 4.15
N GLY A 290 -14.77 12.17 5.05
CA GLY A 290 -13.34 12.46 5.12
C GLY A 290 -12.89 13.61 4.21
N ILE A 291 -11.58 13.71 4.02
CA ILE A 291 -10.92 14.80 3.31
C ILE A 291 -10.72 14.39 1.84
N LEU A 292 -11.21 15.19 0.91
CA LEU A 292 -10.97 15.01 -0.52
C LEU A 292 -9.49 15.31 -0.82
N LEU A 293 -8.74 14.30 -1.26
CA LEU A 293 -7.33 14.40 -1.60
C LEU A 293 -7.09 14.75 -3.06
N ASN A 294 -7.86 14.13 -3.96
CA ASN A 294 -7.65 14.26 -5.39
C ASN A 294 -8.94 14.11 -6.19
N VAL A 295 -9.00 14.81 -7.31
CA VAL A 295 -10.06 14.68 -8.34
C VAL A 295 -9.38 14.56 -9.70
N GLN A 296 -9.62 13.43 -10.38
CA GLN A 296 -9.05 13.17 -11.71
C GLN A 296 -10.17 12.96 -12.73
N LYS A 297 -10.21 13.80 -13.76
CA LYS A 297 -11.11 13.62 -14.90
C LYS A 297 -10.56 12.55 -15.85
N CYS A 298 -11.43 11.61 -16.25
CA CYS A 298 -11.14 10.50 -17.17
C CYS A 298 -12.26 10.45 -18.21
N GLU A 299 -12.03 10.84 -19.43
CA GLU A 299 -13.03 10.80 -20.52
C GLU A 299 -14.52 10.93 -20.07
N ASN A 300 -15.17 9.79 -19.78
CA ASN A 300 -16.57 9.67 -19.42
C ASN A 300 -16.82 9.54 -17.91
N SER A 301 -15.82 9.74 -17.07
CA SER A 301 -15.96 9.63 -15.62
C SER A 301 -15.02 10.59 -14.88
N THR A 302 -15.27 10.76 -13.59
CA THR A 302 -14.39 11.48 -12.67
C THR A 302 -14.07 10.58 -11.50
N LEU A 303 -12.78 10.44 -11.19
CA LEU A 303 -12.30 9.69 -10.03
C LEU A 303 -12.10 10.65 -8.86
N PHE A 304 -12.69 10.32 -7.73
CA PHE A 304 -12.54 11.02 -6.47
C PHE A 304 -11.80 10.14 -5.49
N HIS A 305 -10.84 10.72 -4.77
CA HIS A 305 -10.06 10.04 -3.76
C HIS A 305 -10.16 10.79 -2.44
N TYR A 306 -10.60 10.09 -1.39
CA TYR A 306 -10.75 10.64 -0.03
C TYR A 306 -9.88 9.86 0.95
N LYS A 307 -9.43 10.55 2.00
CA LYS A 307 -8.73 9.97 3.14
C LYS A 307 -9.57 10.17 4.40
N ASN A 308 -9.58 9.15 5.26
CA ASN A 308 -10.22 9.27 6.56
C ASN A 308 -9.53 10.34 7.40
N SER A 309 -10.32 11.11 8.13
CA SER A 309 -9.81 12.05 9.11
C SER A 309 -9.94 11.45 10.51
N PRO A 310 -8.89 11.53 11.34
CA PRO A 310 -8.95 11.06 12.73
C PRO A 310 -10.09 11.71 13.56
N ASN A 311 -10.64 12.81 13.05
CA ASN A 311 -11.66 13.64 13.74
C ASN A 311 -13.03 13.66 13.02
N SER A 312 -13.29 12.73 12.09
CA SER A 312 -14.58 12.68 11.37
C SER A 312 -15.56 11.65 11.94
#